data_9b27200c72ac87cd234fceb4cb7078bd
#
_entry.id   9b27200c72ac87cd234fceb4cb7078bd
#
_cell.length_a   1.000
_cell.length_b   1.000
_cell.length_c   1.000
_cell.angle_alpha   90.00
_cell.angle_beta   90.00
_cell.angle_gamma   90.00
#
_symmetry.space_group_name_H-M   'P 1'
#
loop_
_entity.id
_entity.type
_entity.pdbx_description
1 polymer ?
#
loop_
_entity_poly.entity_id
_entity_poly.type
_entity_poly.pdbx_seq_one_letter_code
_entity_poly.pdbx_strand_id
1 'polypeptide(L)'
;MRTMKGFYVLFTLHLCFLDSGKTGKILVWPSDSSHWINLKVILDQLQRHGHEITILVPSPNHLFDLTKIPFNVENLQLPVTKETLKEELDTILYIASFEMPKLSWWDRRAKLREMGKRFFRVAKRICDSAITNKELLSRLQAAKFDICLADPLSFCGELLAELLNIPFIYSFRFSHGSVIERLCAQLPTPSSYVPGSTSGLTDSMTFVQRLENWLLYIMSDIMFLYFLFPEWDEYYSKILGKPTTLCEIMGKAEMWLIRTYWDFEFPYPYLPNFEFVGGLHCKPAKPLPKELEEFVQSSGKDGIVVFTLGSMIKNLTEEKSNIIASALAQIPQKVLWKYTGKKPDTLGPNTRLYEWIPQNDLLGHPKTRAFITHCGTNGIYEAIYHGIPML
;
A
#
# COMPACT_ATOMS: atom_id res chain seq x y z
N MET A 1 -10.14 23.81 55.24
CA MET A 1 -11.29 23.40 54.39
C MET A 1 -11.24 23.83 52.91
N ARG A 2 -10.48 24.82 52.52
CA ARG A 2 -10.36 25.25 51.11
C ARG A 2 -9.50 24.30 50.22
N THR A 3 -8.50 23.67 50.75
CA THR A 3 -7.58 22.78 50.03
C THR A 3 -8.17 21.42 49.66
N MET A 4 -9.11 20.88 50.43
CA MET A 4 -9.78 19.61 50.12
C MET A 4 -10.77 19.72 48.95
N LYS A 5 -11.44 20.86 48.78
CA LYS A 5 -12.39 21.08 47.63
C LYS A 5 -11.67 21.13 46.30
N GLY A 6 -10.46 21.71 46.23
CA GLY A 6 -9.63 21.71 45.03
C GLY A 6 -9.14 20.31 44.59
N PHE A 7 -8.84 19.46 45.59
CA PHE A 7 -8.39 18.10 45.31
C PHE A 7 -9.52 17.21 44.73
N TYR A 8 -10.75 17.35 45.26
CA TYR A 8 -11.91 16.63 44.72
C TYR A 8 -12.29 17.07 43.30
N VAL A 9 -12.18 18.37 42.97
CA VAL A 9 -12.44 18.88 41.61
C VAL A 9 -11.37 18.39 40.63
N LEU A 10 -10.07 18.37 41.01
CA LEU A 10 -9.00 17.81 40.18
C LEU A 10 -9.14 16.29 40.01
N PHE A 11 -9.55 15.58 41.03
CA PHE A 11 -9.75 14.13 41.02
C PHE A 11 -10.97 13.74 40.17
N THR A 12 -12.08 14.48 40.28
CA THR A 12 -13.26 14.28 39.42
C THR A 12 -12.97 14.68 37.98
N LEU A 13 -12.20 15.73 37.71
CA LEU A 13 -11.72 16.04 36.36
C LEU A 13 -10.80 14.94 35.82
N HIS A 14 -9.88 14.42 36.62
CA HIS A 14 -9.04 13.27 36.22
C HIS A 14 -9.86 12.00 35.95
N LEU A 15 -10.90 11.72 36.74
CA LEU A 15 -11.81 10.59 36.49
C LEU A 15 -12.68 10.79 35.23
N CYS A 16 -13.00 12.02 34.86
CA CYS A 16 -13.67 12.32 33.59
C CYS A 16 -12.75 12.15 32.37
N PHE A 17 -11.43 12.23 32.57
CA PHE A 17 -10.43 11.91 31.52
C PHE A 17 -9.96 10.46 31.50
N LEU A 18 -10.36 9.64 32.49
CA LEU A 18 -10.28 8.18 32.46
C LEU A 18 -11.52 7.62 31.73
N ASP A 19 -11.86 8.23 30.60
CA ASP A 19 -12.71 7.53 29.65
C ASP A 19 -11.91 6.31 29.18
N SER A 20 -12.23 5.17 29.78
CA SER A 20 -11.76 3.88 29.29
C SER A 20 -12.21 3.85 27.84
N GLY A 21 -11.26 4.04 26.92
CA GLY A 21 -11.50 4.20 25.51
C GLY A 21 -12.53 3.17 25.07
N LYS A 22 -13.70 3.62 24.63
CA LYS A 22 -14.76 2.73 24.19
C LYS A 22 -14.21 1.85 23.09
N THR A 23 -14.27 0.55 23.30
CA THR A 23 -13.90 -0.42 22.27
C THR A 23 -14.87 -0.26 21.11
N GLY A 24 -14.34 0.02 19.92
CA GLY A 24 -15.15 0.17 18.70
C GLY A 24 -15.08 -1.08 17.84
N LYS A 25 -16.06 -1.23 16.95
CA LYS A 25 -16.14 -2.28 15.95
C LYS A 25 -15.71 -1.74 14.60
N ILE A 26 -14.66 -2.30 14.04
CA ILE A 26 -14.04 -1.83 12.80
C ILE A 26 -14.29 -2.84 11.69
N LEU A 27 -14.92 -2.38 10.61
CA LEU A 27 -15.03 -3.13 9.37
C LEU A 27 -13.83 -2.80 8.49
N VAL A 28 -13.21 -3.81 7.88
CA VAL A 28 -12.05 -3.61 7.01
C VAL A 28 -12.35 -4.09 5.61
N TRP A 29 -12.29 -3.17 4.64
CA TRP A 29 -12.25 -3.49 3.23
C TRP A 29 -10.83 -3.84 2.84
N PRO A 30 -10.54 -5.04 2.32
CA PRO A 30 -9.19 -5.52 2.17
C PRO A 30 -8.45 -4.82 1.03
N SER A 31 -7.14 -4.79 1.19
CA SER A 31 -6.20 -4.45 0.12
C SER A 31 -5.15 -5.55 -0.03
N ASP A 32 -4.47 -5.56 -1.16
CA ASP A 32 -3.59 -6.66 -1.55
C ASP A 32 -2.12 -6.44 -1.19
N SER A 33 -1.36 -7.54 -1.16
CA SER A 33 0.11 -7.55 -1.14
C SER A 33 0.74 -6.69 -0.03
N SER A 34 1.59 -5.75 -0.41
CA SER A 34 2.30 -4.86 0.52
C SER A 34 1.36 -3.87 1.25
N HIS A 35 0.20 -3.56 0.67
CA HIS A 35 -0.82 -2.74 1.32
C HIS A 35 -1.40 -3.46 2.53
N TRP A 36 -1.71 -4.75 2.39
CA TRP A 36 -2.16 -5.59 3.50
C TRP A 36 -1.14 -5.67 4.64
N ILE A 37 0.16 -5.85 4.31
CA ILE A 37 1.21 -5.93 5.34
C ILE A 37 1.21 -4.68 6.23
N ASN A 38 1.06 -3.50 5.64
CA ASN A 38 0.99 -2.26 6.40
C ASN A 38 -0.34 -2.10 7.16
N LEU A 39 -1.45 -2.41 6.48
CA LEU A 39 -2.76 -2.34 7.10
C LEU A 39 -2.83 -3.24 8.34
N LYS A 40 -2.29 -4.45 8.24
CA LYS A 40 -2.22 -5.39 9.37
C LYS A 40 -1.51 -4.80 10.59
N VAL A 41 -0.48 -3.98 10.42
CA VAL A 41 0.19 -3.31 11.55
C VAL A 41 -0.76 -2.36 12.28
N ILE A 42 -1.55 -1.60 11.53
CA ILE A 42 -2.58 -0.70 12.09
C ILE A 42 -3.61 -1.55 12.84
N LEU A 43 -4.11 -2.62 12.22
CA LEU A 43 -5.12 -3.50 12.81
C LEU A 43 -4.61 -4.20 14.07
N ASP A 44 -3.37 -4.69 14.08
CA ASP A 44 -2.75 -5.31 15.26
C ASP A 44 -2.68 -4.31 16.44
N GLN A 45 -2.44 -3.03 16.18
CA GLN A 45 -2.44 -2.00 17.22
C GLN A 45 -3.87 -1.70 17.72
N LEU A 46 -4.83 -1.54 16.81
CA LEU A 46 -6.23 -1.32 17.17
C LEU A 46 -6.78 -2.48 18.02
N GLN A 47 -6.46 -3.72 17.64
CA GLN A 47 -6.85 -4.90 18.44
C GLN A 47 -6.23 -4.89 19.85
N ARG A 48 -4.96 -4.48 19.99
CA ARG A 48 -4.30 -4.34 21.29
C ARG A 48 -4.96 -3.28 22.18
N HIS A 49 -5.56 -2.27 21.58
CA HIS A 49 -6.35 -1.27 22.29
C HIS A 49 -7.80 -1.72 22.54
N GLY A 50 -8.14 -2.98 22.23
CA GLY A 50 -9.42 -3.61 22.55
C GLY A 50 -10.50 -3.46 21.48
N HIS A 51 -10.18 -2.89 20.30
CA HIS A 51 -11.15 -2.79 19.22
C HIS A 51 -11.44 -4.17 18.59
N GLU A 52 -12.69 -4.39 18.23
CA GLU A 52 -13.14 -5.58 17.51
C GLU A 52 -12.98 -5.35 15.99
N ILE A 53 -12.26 -6.24 15.31
CA ILE A 53 -11.93 -6.09 13.90
C ILE A 53 -12.58 -7.22 13.10
N THR A 54 -13.30 -6.86 12.05
CA THR A 54 -13.86 -7.80 11.08
C THR A 54 -13.35 -7.45 9.69
N ILE A 55 -12.72 -8.41 9.02
CA ILE A 55 -12.13 -8.23 7.69
C ILE A 55 -12.97 -8.96 6.66
N LEU A 56 -13.28 -8.27 5.56
CA LEU A 56 -13.84 -8.89 4.37
C LEU A 56 -12.72 -9.50 3.54
N VAL A 57 -12.79 -10.79 3.22
CA VAL A 57 -11.75 -11.48 2.47
C VAL A 57 -12.33 -12.14 1.23
N PRO A 58 -11.85 -11.77 0.03
CA PRO A 58 -12.25 -12.44 -1.21
C PRO A 58 -11.90 -13.94 -1.17
N SER A 59 -12.81 -14.79 -1.59
CA SER A 59 -12.61 -16.23 -1.74
C SER A 59 -13.03 -16.67 -3.14
N PRO A 60 -12.13 -17.23 -3.95
CA PRO A 60 -10.73 -17.59 -3.62
C PRO A 60 -9.83 -16.36 -3.47
N ASN A 61 -8.81 -16.50 -2.63
CA ASN A 61 -7.75 -15.49 -2.49
C ASN A 61 -6.36 -16.10 -2.74
N HIS A 62 -5.38 -15.24 -3.08
CA HIS A 62 -4.00 -15.63 -3.28
C HIS A 62 -3.03 -15.05 -2.24
N LEU A 63 -3.52 -14.12 -1.44
CA LEU A 63 -2.68 -13.16 -0.73
C LEU A 63 -2.79 -13.29 0.78
N PHE A 64 -3.92 -13.85 1.24
CA PHE A 64 -4.21 -13.97 2.66
C PHE A 64 -4.06 -15.43 3.09
N ASP A 65 -3.14 -15.67 4.01
CA ASP A 65 -3.13 -16.90 4.78
C ASP A 65 -4.13 -16.72 5.95
N LEU A 66 -5.35 -17.17 5.73
CA LEU A 66 -6.45 -17.03 6.70
C LEU A 66 -6.12 -17.65 8.05
N THR A 67 -5.23 -18.65 8.09
CA THR A 67 -4.81 -19.29 9.34
C THR A 67 -3.95 -18.39 10.23
N LYS A 68 -3.42 -17.31 9.67
CA LYS A 68 -2.56 -16.34 10.36
C LYS A 68 -3.23 -15.01 10.62
N ILE A 69 -4.54 -14.90 10.36
CA ILE A 69 -5.31 -13.69 10.63
C ILE A 69 -5.97 -13.81 11.99
N PRO A 70 -5.59 -12.99 13.00
CA PRO A 70 -6.15 -13.06 14.34
C PRO A 70 -7.46 -12.29 14.51
N PHE A 71 -8.11 -11.90 13.40
CA PHE A 71 -9.31 -11.07 13.37
C PHE A 71 -10.52 -11.87 12.90
N ASN A 72 -11.71 -11.36 13.14
CA ASN A 72 -12.92 -11.93 12.56
C ASN A 72 -12.88 -11.81 11.04
N VAL A 73 -13.31 -12.85 10.34
CA VAL A 73 -13.27 -12.91 8.87
C VAL A 73 -14.67 -13.16 8.31
N GLU A 74 -15.10 -12.31 7.40
CA GLU A 74 -16.26 -12.51 6.54
C GLU A 74 -15.78 -12.80 5.11
N ASN A 75 -16.16 -13.95 4.57
CA ASN A 75 -15.72 -14.38 3.24
C ASN A 75 -16.61 -13.81 2.14
N LEU A 76 -15.99 -13.15 1.16
CA LEU A 76 -16.63 -12.70 -0.07
C LEU A 76 -16.48 -13.79 -1.14
N GLN A 77 -17.56 -14.49 -1.44
CA GLN A 77 -17.54 -15.54 -2.47
C GLN A 77 -17.50 -14.92 -3.86
N LEU A 78 -16.36 -15.10 -4.55
CA LEU A 78 -16.19 -14.61 -5.91
C LEU A 78 -16.68 -15.65 -6.94
N PRO A 79 -17.37 -15.25 -8.01
CA PRO A 79 -17.80 -16.14 -9.08
C PRO A 79 -16.66 -16.43 -10.08
N VAL A 80 -15.44 -16.64 -9.57
CA VAL A 80 -14.24 -16.93 -10.37
C VAL A 80 -13.35 -17.94 -9.67
N THR A 81 -12.51 -18.63 -10.43
CA THR A 81 -11.53 -19.54 -9.86
C THR A 81 -10.28 -18.78 -9.40
N LYS A 82 -9.49 -19.44 -8.57
CA LYS A 82 -8.21 -18.94 -8.10
C LYS A 82 -7.24 -18.70 -9.26
N GLU A 83 -7.24 -19.59 -10.24
CA GLU A 83 -6.43 -19.53 -11.43
C GLU A 83 -6.76 -18.32 -12.28
N THR A 84 -8.05 -18.09 -12.55
CA THR A 84 -8.51 -16.91 -13.33
C THR A 84 -8.11 -15.60 -12.69
N LEU A 85 -8.27 -15.47 -11.36
CA LEU A 85 -7.87 -14.25 -10.64
C LEU A 85 -6.35 -14.03 -10.71
N LYS A 86 -5.58 -15.12 -10.59
CA LYS A 86 -4.14 -15.05 -10.72
C LYS A 86 -3.69 -14.64 -12.12
N GLU A 87 -4.28 -15.23 -13.16
CA GLU A 87 -3.96 -14.90 -14.56
C GLU A 87 -4.22 -13.43 -14.88
N GLU A 88 -5.34 -12.87 -14.40
CA GLU A 88 -5.65 -11.44 -14.58
C GLU A 88 -4.59 -10.54 -13.91
N LEU A 89 -4.21 -10.85 -12.68
CA LEU A 89 -3.19 -10.10 -11.95
C LEU A 89 -1.80 -10.25 -12.59
N ASP A 90 -1.40 -11.47 -12.94
CA ASP A 90 -0.13 -11.75 -13.60
C ASP A 90 -0.05 -11.03 -14.97
N THR A 91 -1.16 -10.97 -15.70
CA THR A 91 -1.25 -10.23 -16.97
C THR A 91 -1.04 -8.72 -16.75
N ILE A 92 -1.70 -8.12 -15.75
CA ILE A 92 -1.52 -6.70 -15.42
C ILE A 92 -0.05 -6.41 -15.06
N LEU A 93 0.55 -7.25 -14.23
CA LEU A 93 1.95 -7.12 -13.83
C LEU A 93 2.91 -7.29 -15.01
N TYR A 94 2.65 -8.26 -15.88
CA TYR A 94 3.46 -8.49 -17.09
C TYR A 94 3.41 -7.28 -18.03
N ILE A 95 2.23 -6.75 -18.30
CA ILE A 95 2.06 -5.55 -19.12
C ILE A 95 2.82 -4.38 -18.51
N ALA A 96 2.65 -4.12 -17.21
CA ALA A 96 3.30 -3.01 -16.54
C ALA A 96 4.84 -3.12 -16.55
N SER A 97 5.36 -4.33 -16.31
CA SER A 97 6.81 -4.56 -16.12
C SER A 97 7.58 -4.75 -17.42
N PHE A 98 6.98 -5.36 -18.44
CA PHE A 98 7.70 -5.83 -19.62
C PHE A 98 7.23 -5.23 -20.93
N GLU A 99 5.93 -4.89 -21.09
CA GLU A 99 5.43 -4.29 -22.31
C GLU A 99 5.51 -2.76 -22.26
N MET A 100 4.96 -2.13 -21.22
CA MET A 100 4.90 -0.67 -21.08
C MET A 100 6.23 0.06 -21.32
N PRO A 101 7.39 -0.42 -20.82
CA PRO A 101 8.66 0.28 -21.04
C PRO A 101 9.10 0.34 -22.52
N LYS A 102 8.61 -0.60 -23.35
CA LYS A 102 9.00 -0.72 -24.77
C LYS A 102 8.07 0.03 -25.71
N LEU A 103 6.93 0.49 -25.23
CA LEU A 103 5.90 1.11 -26.06
C LEU A 103 6.19 2.58 -26.34
N SER A 104 5.73 3.04 -27.51
CA SER A 104 5.66 4.47 -27.83
C SER A 104 4.70 5.18 -26.86
N TRP A 105 4.79 6.50 -26.78
CA TRP A 105 3.93 7.28 -25.91
C TRP A 105 2.41 7.10 -26.20
N TRP A 106 2.04 6.94 -27.47
CA TRP A 106 0.66 6.69 -27.88
C TRP A 106 0.18 5.30 -27.51
N ASP A 107 1.00 4.29 -27.73
CA ASP A 107 0.68 2.89 -27.41
C ASP A 107 0.59 2.67 -25.90
N ARG A 108 1.43 3.35 -25.11
CA ARG A 108 1.32 3.34 -23.63
C ARG A 108 -0.05 3.77 -23.15
N ARG A 109 -0.65 4.81 -23.77
CA ARG A 109 -1.99 5.29 -23.39
C ARG A 109 -3.07 4.27 -23.67
N ALA A 110 -3.03 3.66 -24.85
CA ALA A 110 -3.96 2.59 -25.18
C ALA A 110 -3.83 1.42 -24.20
N LYS A 111 -2.59 1.07 -23.84
CA LYS A 111 -2.30 -0.02 -22.91
C LYS A 111 -2.70 0.30 -21.48
N LEU A 112 -2.48 1.51 -21.01
CA LEU A 112 -2.97 1.99 -19.70
C LEU A 112 -4.49 1.90 -19.60
N ARG A 113 -5.19 2.28 -20.68
CA ARG A 113 -6.65 2.15 -20.74
C ARG A 113 -7.09 0.69 -20.69
N GLU A 114 -6.42 -0.22 -21.37
CA GLU A 114 -6.68 -1.66 -21.30
C GLU A 114 -6.48 -2.19 -19.87
N MET A 115 -5.37 -1.83 -19.25
CA MET A 115 -5.07 -2.20 -17.86
C MET A 115 -6.13 -1.66 -16.89
N GLY A 116 -6.53 -0.38 -17.04
CA GLY A 116 -7.59 0.23 -16.23
C GLY A 116 -8.90 -0.54 -16.32
N LYS A 117 -9.31 -0.95 -17.54
CA LYS A 117 -10.53 -1.78 -17.73
C LYS A 117 -10.41 -3.17 -17.13
N ARG A 118 -9.23 -3.80 -17.16
CA ARG A 118 -8.99 -5.09 -16.50
C ARG A 118 -9.09 -4.95 -14.98
N PHE A 119 -8.43 -3.93 -14.44
CA PHE A 119 -8.49 -3.61 -13.02
C PHE A 119 -9.93 -3.34 -12.57
N PHE A 120 -10.69 -2.51 -13.31
CA PHE A 120 -12.11 -2.27 -13.04
C PHE A 120 -12.92 -3.56 -12.98
N ARG A 121 -12.76 -4.47 -13.93
CA ARG A 121 -13.50 -5.74 -13.93
C ARG A 121 -13.21 -6.59 -12.70
N VAL A 122 -11.94 -6.68 -12.28
CA VAL A 122 -11.56 -7.45 -11.08
C VAL A 122 -12.14 -6.79 -9.83
N ALA A 123 -11.92 -5.50 -9.67
CA ALA A 123 -12.41 -4.74 -8.52
C ALA A 123 -13.95 -4.76 -8.44
N LYS A 124 -14.64 -4.62 -9.58
CA LYS A 124 -16.10 -4.71 -9.65
C LYS A 124 -16.62 -6.07 -9.21
N ARG A 125 -15.98 -7.18 -9.61
CA ARG A 125 -16.39 -8.53 -9.16
C ARG A 125 -16.28 -8.68 -7.65
N ILE A 126 -15.22 -8.14 -7.06
CA ILE A 126 -15.04 -8.14 -5.60
C ILE A 126 -16.14 -7.29 -4.95
N CYS A 127 -16.39 -6.12 -5.49
CA CYS A 127 -17.45 -5.23 -5.04
C CYS A 127 -18.83 -5.90 -5.11
N ASP A 128 -19.20 -6.44 -6.28
CA ASP A 128 -20.48 -7.13 -6.48
C ASP A 128 -20.69 -8.26 -5.45
N SER A 129 -19.64 -9.02 -5.12
CA SER A 129 -19.75 -10.12 -4.14
C SER A 129 -20.14 -9.66 -2.74
N ALA A 130 -19.81 -8.42 -2.40
CA ALA A 130 -20.20 -7.80 -1.13
C ALA A 130 -21.59 -7.15 -1.21
N ILE A 131 -21.78 -6.24 -2.18
CA ILE A 131 -22.95 -5.34 -2.19
C ILE A 131 -24.21 -5.97 -2.79
N THR A 132 -24.11 -7.02 -3.60
CA THR A 132 -25.30 -7.75 -4.09
C THR A 132 -25.73 -8.89 -3.17
N ASN A 133 -24.90 -9.25 -2.20
CA ASN A 133 -25.21 -10.29 -1.22
C ASN A 133 -26.04 -9.72 -0.07
N LYS A 134 -27.35 -9.81 -0.20
CA LYS A 134 -28.31 -9.27 0.78
C LYS A 134 -28.15 -9.88 2.17
N GLU A 135 -27.79 -11.15 2.27
CA GLU A 135 -27.57 -11.83 3.55
C GLU A 135 -26.32 -11.27 4.25
N LEU A 136 -25.21 -11.11 3.51
CA LEU A 136 -24.00 -10.48 4.03
C LEU A 136 -24.29 -9.05 4.50
N LEU A 137 -24.92 -8.23 3.66
CA LEU A 137 -25.27 -6.85 4.04
C LEU A 137 -26.13 -6.80 5.30
N SER A 138 -27.11 -7.68 5.43
CA SER A 138 -27.94 -7.76 6.63
C SER A 138 -27.13 -8.11 7.88
N ARG A 139 -26.19 -9.06 7.77
CA ARG A 139 -25.27 -9.39 8.89
C ARG A 139 -24.37 -8.22 9.25
N LEU A 140 -23.78 -7.56 8.25
CA LEU A 140 -22.92 -6.40 8.48
C LEU A 140 -23.67 -5.22 9.13
N GLN A 141 -24.92 -4.97 8.70
CA GLN A 141 -25.79 -3.96 9.34
C GLN A 141 -26.13 -4.33 10.79
N ALA A 142 -26.45 -5.61 11.05
CA ALA A 142 -26.75 -6.09 12.40
C ALA A 142 -25.55 -6.04 13.33
N ALA A 143 -24.32 -6.14 12.80
CA ALA A 143 -23.09 -6.08 13.59
C ALA A 143 -22.80 -4.66 14.15
N LYS A 144 -23.40 -3.60 13.56
CA LYS A 144 -23.27 -2.20 14.00
C LYS A 144 -21.81 -1.77 14.13
N PHE A 145 -21.11 -1.76 13.01
CA PHE A 145 -19.74 -1.23 12.95
C PHE A 145 -19.74 0.28 13.19
N ASP A 146 -18.70 0.77 13.85
CA ASP A 146 -18.51 2.18 14.14
C ASP A 146 -17.79 2.89 12.99
N ILE A 147 -16.93 2.17 12.24
CA ILE A 147 -16.13 2.75 11.17
C ILE A 147 -15.69 1.67 10.16
N CYS A 148 -15.51 2.09 8.90
CA CYS A 148 -14.87 1.27 7.87
C CYS A 148 -13.45 1.77 7.60
N LEU A 149 -12.47 0.85 7.58
CA LEU A 149 -11.10 1.12 7.18
C LEU A 149 -10.86 0.51 5.79
N ALA A 150 -10.50 1.34 4.83
CA ALA A 150 -10.33 0.96 3.42
C ALA A 150 -8.99 1.46 2.84
N ASP A 151 -8.66 0.97 1.67
CA ASP A 151 -7.55 1.46 0.84
C ASP A 151 -8.16 2.09 -0.42
N PRO A 152 -7.83 3.35 -0.75
CA PRO A 152 -8.44 4.05 -1.89
C PRO A 152 -8.07 3.47 -3.26
N LEU A 153 -7.10 2.54 -3.35
CA LEU A 153 -6.81 1.79 -4.56
C LEU A 153 -7.64 0.49 -4.67
N SER A 154 -8.28 0.07 -3.58
CA SER A 154 -9.20 -1.07 -3.54
C SER A 154 -10.62 -0.55 -3.46
N PHE A 155 -11.12 0.01 -4.56
CA PHE A 155 -12.45 0.62 -4.63
C PHE A 155 -13.55 -0.28 -4.08
N CYS A 156 -14.63 0.34 -3.60
CA CYS A 156 -15.85 -0.23 -3.03
C CYS A 156 -15.94 -0.22 -1.48
N GLY A 157 -14.83 -0.07 -0.76
CA GLY A 157 -14.88 0.05 0.70
C GLY A 157 -15.72 1.25 1.15
N GLU A 158 -15.57 2.38 0.47
CA GLU A 158 -16.35 3.61 0.67
C GLU A 158 -17.82 3.45 0.26
N LEU A 159 -18.10 2.71 -0.82
CA LEU A 159 -19.46 2.42 -1.23
C LEU A 159 -20.17 1.52 -0.21
N LEU A 160 -19.47 0.52 0.32
CA LEU A 160 -20.00 -0.34 1.38
C LEU A 160 -20.27 0.47 2.66
N ALA A 161 -19.37 1.37 3.04
CA ALA A 161 -19.55 2.25 4.19
C ALA A 161 -20.79 3.14 4.01
N GLU A 162 -21.00 3.72 2.82
CA GLU A 162 -22.20 4.51 2.49
C GLU A 162 -23.48 3.66 2.61
N LEU A 163 -23.48 2.42 2.11
CA LEU A 163 -24.62 1.50 2.21
C LEU A 163 -24.93 1.09 3.65
N LEU A 164 -23.91 0.96 4.49
CA LEU A 164 -24.06 0.65 5.92
C LEU A 164 -24.32 1.90 6.77
N ASN A 165 -24.25 3.09 6.18
CA ASN A 165 -24.38 4.40 6.85
C ASN A 165 -23.39 4.52 8.04
N ILE A 166 -22.12 4.18 7.81
CA ILE A 166 -21.02 4.33 8.78
C ILE A 166 -19.93 5.22 8.19
N PRO A 167 -19.17 5.97 9.01
CA PRO A 167 -18.00 6.72 8.56
C PRO A 167 -16.90 5.78 8.06
N PHE A 168 -16.00 6.31 7.26
CA PHE A 168 -14.85 5.54 6.81
C PHE A 168 -13.57 6.38 6.78
N ILE A 169 -12.44 5.69 6.87
CA ILE A 169 -11.10 6.25 6.75
C ILE A 169 -10.31 5.46 5.72
N TYR A 170 -9.35 6.14 5.09
CA TYR A 170 -8.44 5.51 4.16
C TYR A 170 -7.06 5.28 4.77
N SER A 171 -6.46 4.13 4.48
CA SER A 171 -5.03 3.89 4.69
C SER A 171 -4.36 3.82 3.33
N PHE A 172 -3.65 4.88 2.97
CA PHE A 172 -3.01 5.02 1.68
C PHE A 172 -1.51 4.72 1.77
N ARG A 173 -0.96 4.04 0.77
CA ARG A 173 0.42 3.59 0.83
C ARG A 173 1.41 4.74 0.72
N PHE A 174 1.17 5.67 -0.19
CA PHE A 174 2.00 6.85 -0.43
C PHE A 174 1.16 7.93 -1.08
N SER A 175 1.58 9.16 -0.85
CA SER A 175 1.05 10.32 -1.51
C SER A 175 1.97 10.71 -2.67
N HIS A 176 1.42 11.03 -3.81
CA HIS A 176 2.18 11.47 -4.98
C HIS A 176 1.53 12.63 -5.73
N GLY A 177 0.66 13.40 -5.09
CA GLY A 177 -0.17 14.35 -5.82
C GLY A 177 -1.02 13.64 -6.87
N SER A 178 -1.47 12.42 -6.54
CA SER A 178 -2.24 11.59 -7.45
C SER A 178 -3.58 12.24 -7.79
N VAL A 179 -4.17 11.79 -8.89
CA VAL A 179 -5.49 12.27 -9.31
C VAL A 179 -6.54 12.00 -8.23
N ILE A 180 -6.46 10.87 -7.52
CA ILE A 180 -7.40 10.51 -6.44
C ILE A 180 -7.33 11.52 -5.30
N GLU A 181 -6.15 11.82 -4.79
CA GLU A 181 -5.99 12.80 -3.70
C GLU A 181 -6.42 14.19 -4.13
N ARG A 182 -6.07 14.59 -5.36
CA ARG A 182 -6.34 15.92 -5.87
C ARG A 182 -7.80 16.13 -6.26
N LEU A 183 -8.41 15.21 -7.01
CA LEU A 183 -9.78 15.36 -7.50
C LEU A 183 -10.81 14.82 -6.50
N CYS A 184 -10.52 13.72 -5.81
CA CYS A 184 -11.48 13.10 -4.90
C CYS A 184 -11.33 13.64 -3.46
N ALA A 185 -10.11 13.74 -2.94
CA ALA A 185 -9.86 14.28 -1.61
C ALA A 185 -9.60 15.79 -1.59
N GLN A 186 -9.59 16.46 -2.76
CA GLN A 186 -9.43 17.92 -2.94
C GLN A 186 -8.13 18.49 -2.34
N LEU A 187 -7.07 17.67 -2.30
CA LEU A 187 -5.79 18.10 -1.80
C LEU A 187 -5.18 19.15 -2.74
N PRO A 188 -4.80 20.35 -2.26
CA PRO A 188 -4.16 21.35 -3.10
C PRO A 188 -2.81 20.87 -3.64
N THR A 189 -2.64 20.90 -4.94
CA THR A 189 -1.40 20.47 -5.61
C THR A 189 -0.93 21.51 -6.63
N PRO A 190 -0.29 22.61 -6.18
CA PRO A 190 0.21 23.65 -7.09
C PRO A 190 1.25 23.09 -8.04
N SER A 191 0.93 22.99 -9.34
CA SER A 191 1.80 22.40 -10.36
C SER A 191 3.10 23.17 -10.60
N SER A 192 3.23 24.35 -9.99
CA SER A 192 4.45 25.17 -10.08
C SER A 192 5.63 24.62 -9.26
N TYR A 193 5.38 23.79 -8.25
CA TYR A 193 6.38 23.19 -7.37
C TYR A 193 6.06 21.78 -6.87
N VAL A 194 4.82 21.31 -7.02
CA VAL A 194 4.46 19.91 -6.71
C VAL A 194 4.61 19.09 -7.98
N PRO A 195 5.57 18.15 -8.07
CA PRO A 195 5.74 17.33 -9.25
C PRO A 195 4.58 16.36 -9.43
N GLY A 196 4.13 16.19 -10.66
CA GLY A 196 3.09 15.22 -11.00
C GLY A 196 3.55 13.78 -10.74
N SER A 197 2.61 12.95 -10.35
CA SER A 197 2.86 11.53 -10.13
C SER A 197 3.51 10.90 -11.35
N THR A 198 4.53 10.09 -11.14
CA THR A 198 5.32 9.41 -12.20
C THR A 198 6.12 10.34 -13.12
N SER A 199 6.21 11.64 -12.85
CA SER A 199 7.15 12.52 -13.52
C SER A 199 8.58 12.31 -13.00
N GLY A 200 9.58 12.64 -13.79
CA GLY A 200 10.97 12.74 -13.31
C GLY A 200 11.31 14.12 -12.75
N LEU A 201 10.30 14.94 -12.45
CA LEU A 201 10.47 16.31 -11.98
C LEU A 201 10.65 16.38 -10.46
N THR A 202 11.20 17.48 -9.98
CA THR A 202 11.37 17.78 -8.55
C THR A 202 10.58 19.05 -8.19
N ASP A 203 10.55 19.42 -6.93
CA ASP A 203 9.96 20.68 -6.43
C ASP A 203 10.69 21.94 -6.97
N SER A 204 11.95 21.79 -7.39
CA SER A 204 12.73 22.86 -8.01
C SER A 204 12.69 22.73 -9.53
N MET A 205 11.76 23.42 -10.18
CA MET A 205 11.51 23.34 -11.63
C MET A 205 11.86 24.63 -12.35
N THR A 206 12.50 24.50 -13.54
CA THR A 206 12.60 25.59 -14.52
C THR A 206 11.24 25.95 -15.08
N PHE A 207 11.14 27.06 -15.83
CA PHE A 207 9.89 27.44 -16.48
C PHE A 207 9.34 26.34 -17.41
N VAL A 208 10.23 25.72 -18.21
CA VAL A 208 9.82 24.65 -19.15
C VAL A 208 9.33 23.42 -18.38
N GLN A 209 10.00 23.03 -17.31
CA GLN A 209 9.58 21.92 -16.47
C GLN A 209 8.24 22.17 -15.75
N ARG A 210 7.96 23.42 -15.35
CA ARG A 210 6.65 23.79 -14.79
C ARG A 210 5.55 23.66 -15.84
N LEU A 211 5.81 24.06 -17.08
CA LEU A 211 4.86 23.88 -18.18
C LEU A 211 4.63 22.39 -18.48
N GLU A 212 5.69 21.59 -18.52
CA GLU A 212 5.61 20.14 -18.66
C GLU A 212 4.79 19.53 -17.54
N ASN A 213 5.05 19.89 -16.29
CA ASN A 213 4.33 19.42 -15.13
C ASN A 213 2.84 19.76 -15.19
N TRP A 214 2.51 20.99 -15.56
CA TRP A 214 1.12 21.43 -15.74
C TRP A 214 0.40 20.63 -16.83
N LEU A 215 1.06 20.37 -17.97
CA LEU A 215 0.49 19.51 -19.02
C LEU A 215 0.28 18.08 -18.55
N LEU A 216 1.20 17.52 -17.78
CA LEU A 216 1.05 16.18 -17.18
C LEU A 216 -0.16 16.10 -16.25
N TYR A 217 -0.41 17.13 -15.44
CA TYR A 217 -1.61 17.21 -14.60
C TYR A 217 -2.88 17.19 -15.44
N ILE A 218 -2.99 18.07 -16.46
CA ILE A 218 -4.17 18.11 -17.35
C ILE A 218 -4.40 16.76 -18.02
N MET A 219 -3.32 16.15 -18.53
CA MET A 219 -3.42 14.86 -19.20
C MET A 219 -3.87 13.73 -18.27
N SER A 220 -3.38 13.74 -17.03
CA SER A 220 -3.82 12.80 -16.01
C SER A 220 -5.29 13.00 -15.70
N ASP A 221 -5.75 14.24 -15.53
CA ASP A 221 -7.15 14.57 -15.26
C ASP A 221 -8.07 14.09 -16.38
N ILE A 222 -7.72 14.38 -17.62
CA ILE A 222 -8.47 13.91 -18.79
C ILE A 222 -8.55 12.38 -18.78
N MET A 223 -7.45 11.69 -18.49
CA MET A 223 -7.42 10.23 -18.46
C MET A 223 -8.37 9.67 -17.40
N PHE A 224 -8.31 10.20 -16.18
CA PHE A 224 -9.13 9.69 -15.10
C PHE A 224 -10.60 10.08 -15.25
N LEU A 225 -10.91 11.35 -15.52
CA LEU A 225 -12.28 11.87 -15.58
C LEU A 225 -13.07 11.33 -16.78
N TYR A 226 -12.43 11.10 -17.92
CA TYR A 226 -13.14 10.68 -19.14
C TYR A 226 -12.97 9.19 -19.49
N PHE A 227 -12.01 8.48 -18.89
CA PHE A 227 -11.72 7.12 -19.30
C PHE A 227 -11.73 6.08 -18.16
N LEU A 228 -11.48 6.49 -16.92
CA LEU A 228 -11.40 5.53 -15.80
C LEU A 228 -12.54 5.70 -14.80
N PHE A 229 -12.88 6.93 -14.42
CA PHE A 229 -13.93 7.17 -13.43
C PHE A 229 -15.37 6.95 -13.93
N PRO A 230 -15.74 7.22 -15.21
CA PRO A 230 -17.13 7.11 -15.64
C PRO A 230 -17.75 5.73 -15.41
N GLU A 231 -16.96 4.64 -15.55
CA GLU A 231 -17.45 3.29 -15.28
C GLU A 231 -17.79 3.08 -13.79
N TRP A 232 -17.03 3.73 -12.89
CA TRP A 232 -17.30 3.72 -11.45
C TRP A 232 -18.48 4.64 -11.09
N ASP A 233 -18.55 5.82 -11.69
CA ASP A 233 -19.64 6.79 -11.47
C ASP A 233 -20.99 6.19 -11.85
N GLU A 234 -21.08 5.54 -13.01
CA GLU A 234 -22.28 4.80 -13.45
C GLU A 234 -22.62 3.67 -12.47
N TYR A 235 -21.61 2.89 -12.07
CA TYR A 235 -21.78 1.78 -11.15
C TYR A 235 -22.27 2.25 -9.78
N TYR A 236 -21.68 3.29 -9.19
CA TYR A 236 -22.07 3.83 -7.89
C TYR A 236 -23.47 4.46 -7.95
N SER A 237 -23.76 5.22 -9.02
CA SER A 237 -25.10 5.79 -9.25
C SER A 237 -26.18 4.72 -9.31
N LYS A 238 -25.90 3.61 -9.99
CA LYS A 238 -26.82 2.48 -10.08
C LYS A 238 -27.09 1.83 -8.72
N ILE A 239 -26.05 1.62 -7.92
CA ILE A 239 -26.18 0.98 -6.60
C ILE A 239 -26.88 1.87 -5.60
N LEU A 240 -26.56 3.17 -5.58
CA LEU A 240 -27.15 4.13 -4.64
C LEU A 240 -28.52 4.67 -5.09
N GLY A 241 -28.92 4.39 -6.34
CA GLY A 241 -30.21 4.84 -6.88
C GLY A 241 -30.30 6.34 -7.12
N LYS A 242 -29.18 7.07 -7.12
CA LYS A 242 -29.07 8.51 -7.37
C LYS A 242 -27.78 8.83 -8.12
N PRO A 243 -27.74 9.91 -8.94
CA PRO A 243 -26.51 10.35 -9.57
C PRO A 243 -25.42 10.57 -8.53
N THR A 244 -24.31 9.89 -8.66
CA THR A 244 -23.21 9.89 -7.68
C THR A 244 -21.90 9.61 -8.39
N THR A 245 -20.85 10.37 -8.09
CA THR A 245 -19.50 10.10 -8.61
C THR A 245 -18.64 9.37 -7.58
N LEU A 246 -17.65 8.63 -8.07
CA LEU A 246 -16.63 8.00 -7.24
C LEU A 246 -15.98 9.03 -6.30
N CYS A 247 -15.56 10.17 -6.86
CA CYS A 247 -14.90 11.22 -6.10
C CYS A 247 -15.81 11.86 -5.04
N GLU A 248 -17.11 11.98 -5.30
CA GLU A 248 -18.06 12.48 -4.31
C GLU A 248 -18.12 11.58 -3.07
N ILE A 249 -18.12 10.26 -3.27
CA ILE A 249 -18.09 9.33 -2.13
C ILE A 249 -16.73 9.31 -1.46
N MET A 250 -15.63 9.19 -2.21
CA MET A 250 -14.28 9.17 -1.65
C MET A 250 -13.97 10.45 -0.83
N GLY A 251 -14.49 11.59 -1.27
CA GLY A 251 -14.33 12.88 -0.58
C GLY A 251 -15.00 12.95 0.80
N LYS A 252 -15.87 12.00 1.14
CA LYS A 252 -16.49 11.88 2.47
C LYS A 252 -15.59 11.20 3.51
N ALA A 253 -14.40 10.76 3.14
CA ALA A 253 -13.48 10.12 4.08
C ALA A 253 -13.19 11.06 5.27
N GLU A 254 -13.42 10.58 6.48
CA GLU A 254 -13.13 11.33 7.71
C GLU A 254 -11.64 11.60 7.87
N MET A 255 -10.79 10.66 7.43
CA MET A 255 -9.34 10.77 7.54
C MET A 255 -8.63 9.97 6.45
N TRP A 256 -7.47 10.49 6.02
CA TRP A 256 -6.53 9.86 5.11
C TRP A 256 -5.23 9.58 5.85
N LEU A 257 -4.97 8.31 6.17
CA LEU A 257 -3.71 7.87 6.78
C LEU A 257 -2.67 7.62 5.69
N ILE A 258 -1.75 8.55 5.53
CA ILE A 258 -0.73 8.52 4.47
C ILE A 258 0.52 7.82 5.00
N ARG A 259 0.89 6.70 4.41
CA ARG A 259 2.03 5.87 4.84
C ARG A 259 3.36 6.37 4.28
N THR A 260 3.61 7.63 4.45
CA THR A 260 4.86 8.34 4.20
C THR A 260 5.08 9.39 5.29
N TYR A 261 6.07 10.25 5.16
CA TYR A 261 6.34 11.34 6.07
C TYR A 261 6.72 12.59 5.29
N TRP A 262 6.38 13.74 5.81
CA TRP A 262 6.51 15.03 5.12
C TRP A 262 7.96 15.42 4.79
N ASP A 263 8.95 14.92 5.51
CA ASP A 263 10.37 15.18 5.27
C ASP A 263 10.96 14.29 4.15
N PHE A 264 10.23 13.25 3.75
CA PHE A 264 10.61 12.35 2.66
C PHE A 264 9.96 12.74 1.33
N GLU A 265 8.77 13.34 1.38
CA GLU A 265 8.02 13.75 0.20
C GLU A 265 8.41 15.16 -0.27
N PHE A 266 8.12 15.49 -1.53
CA PHE A 266 8.20 16.88 -1.99
C PHE A 266 7.23 17.76 -1.21
N PRO A 267 7.60 19.03 -0.89
CA PRO A 267 6.72 19.93 -0.18
C PRO A 267 5.42 20.18 -0.93
N TYR A 268 4.28 19.94 -0.30
CA TYR A 268 2.97 20.33 -0.79
C TYR A 268 1.96 20.53 0.35
N PRO A 269 0.89 21.32 0.12
CA PRO A 269 -0.10 21.58 1.15
C PRO A 269 -0.89 20.33 1.52
N TYR A 270 -1.23 20.20 2.80
CA TYR A 270 -2.11 19.14 3.30
C TYR A 270 -3.37 19.70 3.91
N LEU A 271 -4.44 18.91 3.92
CA LEU A 271 -5.67 19.21 4.63
C LEU A 271 -5.60 18.61 6.05
N PRO A 272 -6.37 19.17 7.00
CA PRO A 272 -6.36 18.73 8.40
C PRO A 272 -6.71 17.25 8.62
N ASN A 273 -7.42 16.64 7.68
CA ASN A 273 -7.82 15.23 7.74
C ASN A 273 -6.81 14.28 7.05
N PHE A 274 -5.59 14.78 6.73
CA PHE A 274 -4.48 13.97 6.24
C PHE A 274 -3.45 13.79 7.34
N GLU A 275 -3.19 12.54 7.73
CA GLU A 275 -2.24 12.20 8.80
C GLU A 275 -1.13 11.30 8.27
N PHE A 276 0.12 11.65 8.58
CA PHE A 276 1.27 10.87 8.19
C PHE A 276 1.54 9.74 9.17
N VAL A 277 1.59 8.53 8.65
CA VAL A 277 1.82 7.30 9.41
C VAL A 277 2.94 6.44 8.80
N GLY A 278 3.93 7.08 8.16
CA GLY A 278 5.08 6.39 7.58
C GLY A 278 5.90 5.63 8.61
N GLY A 279 6.47 4.50 8.22
CA GLY A 279 7.34 3.71 9.08
C GLY A 279 6.67 2.88 10.17
N LEU A 280 5.34 2.82 10.25
CA LEU A 280 4.61 2.05 11.27
C LEU A 280 5.01 0.57 11.35
N HIS A 281 5.45 -0.02 10.24
CA HIS A 281 5.87 -1.43 10.17
C HIS A 281 7.31 -1.65 10.63
N CYS A 282 8.10 -0.59 10.78
CA CYS A 282 9.49 -0.67 11.22
C CYS A 282 9.56 -1.13 12.69
N LYS A 283 10.52 -1.98 12.98
CA LYS A 283 10.72 -2.57 14.31
C LYS A 283 12.19 -2.94 14.51
N PRO A 284 12.65 -3.07 15.74
CA PRO A 284 13.99 -3.58 16.02
C PRO A 284 14.22 -4.94 15.35
N ALA A 285 15.43 -5.15 14.88
CA ALA A 285 15.81 -6.40 14.23
C ALA A 285 15.75 -7.56 15.23
N LYS A 286 15.25 -8.69 14.78
CA LYS A 286 15.28 -9.96 15.51
C LYS A 286 16.52 -10.76 15.11
N PRO A 287 16.98 -11.69 15.97
CA PRO A 287 18.03 -12.64 15.59
C PRO A 287 17.66 -13.41 14.30
N LEU A 288 18.63 -13.57 13.43
CA LEU A 288 18.42 -14.31 12.18
C LEU A 288 18.32 -15.82 12.44
N PRO A 289 17.63 -16.58 11.57
CA PRO A 289 17.71 -18.03 11.56
C PRO A 289 19.17 -18.51 11.43
N LYS A 290 19.53 -19.60 12.08
CA LYS A 290 20.90 -20.10 12.22
C LYS A 290 21.65 -20.18 10.89
N GLU A 291 21.05 -20.80 9.87
CA GLU A 291 21.68 -20.96 8.55
C GLU A 291 21.96 -19.60 7.88
N LEU A 292 21.04 -18.64 8.04
CA LEU A 292 21.18 -17.29 7.49
C LEU A 292 22.26 -16.52 8.24
N GLU A 293 22.26 -16.62 9.58
CA GLU A 293 23.29 -16.03 10.44
C GLU A 293 24.68 -16.53 10.11
N GLU A 294 24.87 -17.85 9.92
CA GLU A 294 26.15 -18.44 9.53
C GLU A 294 26.65 -17.86 8.19
N PHE A 295 25.76 -17.70 7.21
CA PHE A 295 26.12 -17.05 5.96
C PHE A 295 26.52 -15.58 6.14
N VAL A 296 25.76 -14.83 6.93
CA VAL A 296 26.06 -13.43 7.24
C VAL A 296 27.40 -13.29 7.99
N GLN A 297 27.65 -14.14 9.00
CA GLN A 297 28.91 -14.12 9.76
C GLN A 297 30.12 -14.45 8.88
N SER A 298 29.96 -15.35 7.91
CA SER A 298 31.03 -15.72 6.99
C SER A 298 31.45 -14.60 6.00
N SER A 299 30.80 -13.43 6.02
CA SER A 299 31.17 -12.25 5.23
C SER A 299 32.38 -11.48 5.79
N GLY A 300 32.87 -11.86 6.97
CA GLY A 300 34.04 -11.25 7.58
C GLY A 300 33.86 -9.75 7.84
N LYS A 301 34.87 -8.95 7.47
CA LYS A 301 34.87 -7.48 7.62
C LYS A 301 34.06 -6.75 6.53
N ASP A 302 33.92 -7.37 5.36
CA ASP A 302 33.29 -6.72 4.21
C ASP A 302 31.77 -6.63 4.38
N GLY A 303 31.19 -7.54 5.17
CA GLY A 303 29.76 -7.50 5.48
C GLY A 303 28.87 -7.99 4.34
N ILE A 304 27.59 -7.63 4.40
CA ILE A 304 26.58 -8.08 3.46
C ILE A 304 25.88 -6.92 2.74
N VAL A 305 25.38 -7.25 1.55
CA VAL A 305 24.43 -6.45 0.79
C VAL A 305 23.12 -7.24 0.69
N VAL A 306 22.00 -6.58 1.02
CA VAL A 306 20.66 -7.13 0.86
C VAL A 306 20.11 -6.64 -0.47
N PHE A 307 19.58 -7.56 -1.30
CA PHE A 307 19.00 -7.19 -2.58
C PHE A 307 17.58 -7.76 -2.74
N THR A 308 16.62 -6.88 -3.04
CA THR A 308 15.25 -7.29 -3.35
C THR A 308 14.55 -6.34 -4.31
N LEU A 309 13.74 -6.91 -5.20
CA LEU A 309 12.83 -6.19 -6.08
C LEU A 309 11.38 -6.21 -5.55
N GLY A 310 11.22 -6.38 -4.23
CA GLY A 310 9.93 -6.36 -3.55
C GLY A 310 9.19 -7.69 -3.55
N SER A 311 7.89 -7.65 -3.27
CA SER A 311 7.05 -8.85 -3.15
C SER A 311 6.46 -9.32 -4.47
N MET A 312 6.32 -8.43 -5.45
CA MET A 312 5.61 -8.71 -6.71
C MET A 312 6.53 -9.22 -7.82
N ILE A 313 7.75 -8.68 -7.93
CA ILE A 313 8.72 -9.12 -8.93
C ILE A 313 9.48 -10.33 -8.38
N LYS A 314 9.08 -11.50 -8.84
CA LYS A 314 9.66 -12.78 -8.37
C LYS A 314 10.85 -13.25 -9.23
N ASN A 315 10.84 -12.89 -10.51
CA ASN A 315 11.86 -13.28 -11.48
C ASN A 315 12.17 -12.14 -12.45
N LEU A 316 13.25 -12.26 -13.16
CA LEU A 316 13.68 -11.36 -14.23
C LEU A 316 13.88 -12.18 -15.52
N THR A 317 14.08 -11.49 -16.65
CA THR A 317 14.57 -12.16 -17.85
C THR A 317 15.96 -12.75 -17.59
N GLU A 318 16.28 -13.83 -18.28
CA GLU A 318 17.59 -14.51 -18.13
C GLU A 318 18.76 -13.55 -18.40
N GLU A 319 18.64 -12.70 -19.41
CA GLU A 319 19.62 -11.65 -19.71
C GLU A 319 19.83 -10.71 -18.52
N LYS A 320 18.75 -10.12 -17.98
CA LYS A 320 18.84 -9.17 -16.85
C LYS A 320 19.38 -9.82 -15.60
N SER A 321 18.94 -11.04 -15.28
CA SER A 321 19.41 -11.75 -14.10
C SER A 321 20.90 -12.09 -14.19
N ASN A 322 21.40 -12.45 -15.37
CA ASN A 322 22.82 -12.69 -15.61
C ASN A 322 23.65 -11.41 -15.52
N ILE A 323 23.19 -10.28 -16.06
CA ILE A 323 23.88 -8.99 -15.94
C ILE A 323 24.03 -8.60 -14.47
N ILE A 324 22.93 -8.67 -13.71
CA ILE A 324 22.90 -8.33 -12.28
C ILE A 324 23.82 -9.28 -11.49
N ALA A 325 23.72 -10.58 -11.71
CA ALA A 325 24.53 -11.58 -11.04
C ALA A 325 26.04 -11.38 -11.30
N SER A 326 26.41 -11.06 -12.54
CA SER A 326 27.79 -10.74 -12.92
C SER A 326 28.31 -9.47 -12.21
N ALA A 327 27.49 -8.45 -12.08
CA ALA A 327 27.84 -7.24 -11.35
C ALA A 327 28.04 -7.52 -9.86
N LEU A 328 27.11 -8.26 -9.23
CA LEU A 328 27.19 -8.64 -7.82
C LEU A 328 28.38 -9.56 -7.52
N ALA A 329 28.82 -10.36 -8.47
CA ALA A 329 30.00 -11.22 -8.32
C ALA A 329 31.32 -10.45 -8.16
N GLN A 330 31.36 -9.17 -8.53
CA GLN A 330 32.56 -8.32 -8.50
C GLN A 330 32.78 -7.59 -7.18
N ILE A 331 31.78 -7.59 -6.27
CA ILE A 331 31.93 -6.93 -4.97
C ILE A 331 32.45 -7.90 -3.90
N PRO A 332 33.23 -7.42 -2.90
CA PRO A 332 33.77 -8.26 -1.84
C PRO A 332 32.72 -8.69 -0.81
N GLN A 333 31.59 -8.00 -0.73
CA GLN A 333 30.51 -8.30 0.19
C GLN A 333 29.80 -9.60 -0.21
N LYS A 334 29.23 -10.29 0.77
CA LYS A 334 28.25 -11.33 0.49
C LYS A 334 26.90 -10.71 0.18
N VAL A 335 26.18 -11.30 -0.76
CA VAL A 335 24.89 -10.79 -1.22
C VAL A 335 23.78 -11.80 -0.89
N LEU A 336 22.72 -11.30 -0.26
CA LEU A 336 21.47 -12.03 -0.08
C LEU A 336 20.46 -11.47 -1.08
N TRP A 337 20.19 -12.24 -2.12
CA TRP A 337 19.28 -11.81 -3.18
C TRP A 337 17.95 -12.55 -3.09
N LYS A 338 16.85 -11.82 -2.84
CA LYS A 338 15.50 -12.36 -2.91
C LYS A 338 15.12 -12.57 -4.38
N TYR A 339 15.11 -13.82 -4.83
CA TYR A 339 14.88 -14.19 -6.22
C TYR A 339 14.35 -15.62 -6.34
N THR A 340 13.34 -15.85 -7.19
CA THR A 340 12.71 -17.18 -7.39
C THR A 340 12.78 -17.67 -8.84
N GLY A 341 13.43 -16.92 -9.73
CA GLY A 341 13.63 -17.31 -11.12
C GLY A 341 14.70 -18.40 -11.31
N LYS A 342 14.97 -18.73 -12.56
CA LYS A 342 16.08 -19.60 -12.93
C LYS A 342 17.38 -19.01 -12.38
N LYS A 343 18.20 -19.85 -11.72
CA LYS A 343 19.51 -19.44 -11.20
C LYS A 343 20.34 -18.86 -12.34
N PRO A 344 20.87 -17.63 -12.22
CA PRO A 344 21.73 -17.02 -13.23
C PRO A 344 23.03 -17.82 -13.41
N ASP A 345 23.47 -18.00 -14.65
CA ASP A 345 24.71 -18.74 -14.98
C ASP A 345 25.96 -17.97 -14.49
N THR A 346 25.86 -16.65 -14.38
CA THR A 346 26.94 -15.75 -13.89
C THR A 346 26.92 -15.50 -12.38
N LEU A 347 26.13 -16.29 -11.63
CA LEU A 347 26.01 -16.11 -10.19
C LEU A 347 27.34 -16.38 -9.47
N GLY A 348 27.88 -15.36 -8.80
CA GLY A 348 29.12 -15.45 -8.04
C GLY A 348 28.98 -16.26 -6.74
N PRO A 349 30.12 -16.81 -6.21
CA PRO A 349 30.10 -17.59 -4.97
C PRO A 349 29.77 -16.75 -3.72
N ASN A 350 29.84 -15.43 -3.84
CA ASN A 350 29.48 -14.48 -2.78
C ASN A 350 27.98 -14.21 -2.68
N THR A 351 27.17 -14.68 -3.65
CA THR A 351 25.73 -14.41 -3.73
C THR A 351 24.90 -15.66 -3.46
N ARG A 352 23.92 -15.57 -2.56
CA ARG A 352 22.90 -16.60 -2.33
C ARG A 352 21.53 -16.08 -2.73
N LEU A 353 20.75 -16.95 -3.39
CA LEU A 353 19.37 -16.71 -3.79
C LEU A 353 18.43 -17.25 -2.73
N TYR A 354 17.40 -16.48 -2.39
CA TYR A 354 16.37 -16.84 -1.44
C TYR A 354 14.99 -16.54 -2.01
N GLU A 355 14.05 -17.42 -1.80
CA GLU A 355 12.65 -17.18 -2.13
C GLU A 355 12.04 -16.10 -1.23
N TRP A 356 12.43 -16.12 0.05
CA TRP A 356 12.02 -15.15 1.06
C TRP A 356 13.17 -14.83 2.01
N ILE A 357 13.28 -13.57 2.40
CA ILE A 357 14.27 -13.09 3.37
C ILE A 357 13.59 -12.27 4.49
N PRO A 358 14.04 -12.35 5.73
CA PRO A 358 13.60 -11.48 6.81
C PRO A 358 14.24 -10.09 6.66
N GLN A 359 13.71 -9.29 5.71
CA GLN A 359 14.32 -8.04 5.24
C GLN A 359 14.61 -7.06 6.37
N ASN A 360 13.61 -6.78 7.25
CA ASN A 360 13.81 -5.88 8.39
C ASN A 360 14.97 -6.34 9.30
N ASP A 361 15.04 -7.64 9.59
CA ASP A 361 16.04 -8.19 10.49
C ASP A 361 17.45 -8.21 9.86
N LEU A 362 17.52 -8.44 8.55
CA LEU A 362 18.76 -8.31 7.78
C LEU A 362 19.24 -6.85 7.69
N LEU A 363 18.34 -5.90 7.45
CA LEU A 363 18.70 -4.49 7.40
C LEU A 363 19.22 -4.00 8.76
N GLY A 364 18.64 -4.47 9.86
CA GLY A 364 19.13 -4.14 11.21
C GLY A 364 20.33 -4.95 11.68
N HIS A 365 20.88 -5.85 10.86
CA HIS A 365 22.05 -6.64 11.25
C HIS A 365 23.35 -5.80 11.16
N PRO A 366 24.28 -5.85 12.16
CA PRO A 366 25.49 -5.01 12.19
C PRO A 366 26.42 -5.18 10.98
N LYS A 367 26.34 -6.30 10.28
CA LYS A 367 27.13 -6.56 9.07
C LYS A 367 26.50 -6.05 7.78
N THR A 368 25.29 -5.52 7.81
CA THR A 368 24.66 -4.95 6.61
C THR A 368 25.33 -3.64 6.21
N ARG A 369 25.73 -3.54 4.94
CA ARG A 369 26.44 -2.38 4.38
C ARG A 369 25.60 -1.57 3.42
N ALA A 370 24.73 -2.23 2.64
CA ALA A 370 23.87 -1.55 1.68
C ALA A 370 22.61 -2.38 1.40
N PHE A 371 21.61 -1.70 0.88
CA PHE A 371 20.36 -2.26 0.43
C PHE A 371 20.11 -1.91 -1.04
N ILE A 372 20.11 -2.90 -1.92
CA ILE A 372 19.72 -2.71 -3.32
C ILE A 372 18.22 -3.00 -3.41
N THR A 373 17.46 -2.00 -3.86
CA THR A 373 16.01 -2.04 -3.78
C THR A 373 15.33 -1.43 -5.01
N HIS A 374 14.10 -1.84 -5.27
CA HIS A 374 13.19 -1.20 -6.23
C HIS A 374 12.52 0.07 -5.68
N CYS A 375 12.98 0.59 -4.56
CA CYS A 375 12.45 1.77 -3.87
C CYS A 375 10.98 1.66 -3.45
N GLY A 376 10.51 0.45 -3.11
CA GLY A 376 9.19 0.28 -2.49
C GLY A 376 9.17 0.87 -1.07
N THR A 377 8.12 1.61 -0.73
CA THR A 377 8.02 2.40 0.51
C THR A 377 8.38 1.62 1.77
N ASN A 378 7.96 0.35 1.90
CA ASN A 378 8.28 -0.45 3.08
C ASN A 378 9.80 -0.62 3.26
N GLY A 379 10.49 -0.99 2.18
CA GLY A 379 11.95 -1.18 2.22
C GLY A 379 12.70 0.11 2.48
N ILE A 380 12.21 1.23 1.93
CA ILE A 380 12.79 2.55 2.19
C ILE A 380 12.73 2.88 3.68
N TYR A 381 11.55 2.76 4.32
CA TYR A 381 11.40 3.06 5.74
C TYR A 381 12.17 2.08 6.63
N GLU A 382 12.24 0.80 6.30
CA GLU A 382 13.08 -0.16 7.02
C GLU A 382 14.57 0.21 6.93
N ALA A 383 15.04 0.61 5.73
CA ALA A 383 16.43 1.05 5.55
C ALA A 383 16.73 2.34 6.31
N ILE A 384 15.83 3.34 6.28
CA ILE A 384 15.93 4.57 7.07
C ILE A 384 15.97 4.25 8.58
N TYR A 385 15.05 3.41 9.05
CA TYR A 385 14.96 3.01 10.45
C TYR A 385 16.25 2.37 10.97
N HIS A 386 16.94 1.58 10.14
CA HIS A 386 18.19 0.91 10.48
C HIS A 386 19.45 1.68 10.04
N GLY A 387 19.31 2.85 9.40
CA GLY A 387 20.42 3.67 8.94
C GLY A 387 21.23 3.05 7.81
N ILE A 388 20.62 2.26 6.92
CA ILE A 388 21.28 1.54 5.83
C ILE A 388 21.20 2.32 4.52
N PRO A 389 22.35 2.58 3.84
CA PRO A 389 22.36 3.21 2.53
C PRO A 389 21.64 2.37 1.48
N MET A 390 20.90 3.05 0.59
CA MET A 390 20.13 2.42 -0.48
C MET A 390 20.73 2.71 -1.87
N LEU A 391 20.58 1.72 -2.76
CA LEU A 391 20.93 1.79 -4.19
C LEU A 391 19.72 1.38 -5.03
#